data_d2095028dec5b0a4f05c0fd95b71f5b8
#
_entry.id   d2095028dec5b0a4f05c0fd95b71f5b8
#
_cell.length_a   1.000
_cell.length_b   1.000
_cell.length_c   1.000
_cell.angle_alpha   90.00
_cell.angle_beta   90.00
_cell.angle_gamma   90.00
#
_symmetry.space_group_name_H-M   'P 1'
#
loop_
_entity.id
_entity.type
_entity.pdbx_description
1 polymer ?
#
loop_
_entity_poly.entity_id
_entity_poly.type
_entity_poly.pdbx_seq_one_letter_code
_entity_poly.pdbx_strand_id
1 'polypeptide(L)'
;MRYFVMNEPDVEEIARLYMDYYNNREDGCWQYEKACRRIHQMVTIEDSLCLIQKDDESNTTGFVMGYFKEYDDISVYYLEEIVIFADYQNKGYGTQLLKEIEKCALEYGAEHIELTSVNDAHHMHFYKGFGMYEAINLKIMGKHYE
;
A
#
# COMPACT_ATOMS: atom_id res chain seq x y z
N MET A 1 0.45 6.58 17.36
CA MET A 1 0.59 5.76 16.14
C MET A 1 2.06 5.45 15.93
N ARG A 2 2.38 4.19 15.65
CA ARG A 2 3.76 3.75 15.42
C ARG A 2 3.87 3.07 14.08
N TYR A 3 5.05 3.16 13.45
CA TYR A 3 5.30 2.59 12.13
C TYR A 3 6.54 1.72 12.17
N PHE A 4 6.47 0.59 11.49
CA PHE A 4 7.55 -0.39 11.44
C PHE A 4 7.81 -0.78 9.99
N VAL A 5 9.07 -0.93 9.62
CA VAL A 5 9.41 -1.48 8.31
C VAL A 5 8.98 -2.94 8.26
N MET A 6 8.18 -3.28 7.27
CA MET A 6 7.73 -4.66 7.06
C MET A 6 8.85 -5.48 6.41
N ASN A 7 9.18 -6.59 7.03
CA ASN A 7 10.24 -7.50 6.57
C ASN A 7 9.70 -8.94 6.48
N GLU A 8 10.54 -9.86 6.01
CA GLU A 8 10.12 -11.27 5.85
C GLU A 8 9.48 -11.90 7.10
N PRO A 9 9.98 -11.67 8.33
CA PRO A 9 9.31 -12.22 9.52
C PRO A 9 7.86 -11.76 9.74
N ASP A 10 7.46 -10.65 9.13
CA ASP A 10 6.11 -10.10 9.28
C ASP A 10 5.11 -10.70 8.28
N VAL A 11 5.58 -11.43 7.27
CA VAL A 11 4.77 -11.88 6.13
C VAL A 11 3.57 -12.70 6.56
N GLU A 12 3.75 -13.67 7.45
CA GLU A 12 2.68 -14.58 7.85
C GLU A 12 1.54 -13.85 8.56
N GLU A 13 1.86 -12.96 9.50
CA GLU A 13 0.84 -12.18 10.22
C GLU A 13 0.08 -11.26 9.27
N ILE A 14 0.81 -10.49 8.48
CA ILE A 14 0.19 -9.55 7.54
C ILE A 14 -0.64 -10.30 6.48
N ALA A 15 -0.16 -11.44 6.01
CA ALA A 15 -0.91 -12.26 5.05
C ALA A 15 -2.26 -12.74 5.61
N ARG A 16 -2.30 -13.15 6.88
CA ARG A 16 -3.57 -13.52 7.53
C ARG A 16 -4.54 -12.36 7.62
N LEU A 17 -4.06 -11.20 8.07
CA LEU A 17 -4.88 -10.00 8.17
C LEU A 17 -5.36 -9.54 6.79
N TYR A 18 -4.49 -9.60 5.79
CA TYR A 18 -4.81 -9.28 4.40
C TYR A 18 -5.90 -10.19 3.84
N MET A 19 -5.72 -11.48 3.98
CA MET A 19 -6.69 -12.49 3.52
C MET A 19 -8.04 -12.31 4.20
N ASP A 20 -8.05 -12.17 5.52
CA ASP A 20 -9.29 -12.02 6.29
C ASP A 20 -10.03 -10.74 5.89
N TYR A 21 -9.30 -9.64 5.71
CA TYR A 21 -9.89 -8.39 5.30
C TYR A 21 -10.56 -8.50 3.92
N TYR A 22 -9.82 -8.95 2.91
CA TYR A 22 -10.36 -9.01 1.56
C TYR A 22 -11.47 -10.03 1.40
N ASN A 23 -11.34 -11.19 2.04
CA ASN A 23 -12.36 -12.23 1.93
C ASN A 23 -13.65 -11.86 2.65
N ASN A 24 -13.58 -11.16 3.76
CA ASN A 24 -14.76 -10.81 4.56
C ASN A 24 -15.38 -9.46 4.19
N ARG A 25 -14.63 -8.55 3.57
CA ARG A 25 -15.08 -7.18 3.34
C ARG A 25 -15.13 -6.78 1.87
N GLU A 26 -14.39 -7.47 1.00
CA GLU A 26 -14.25 -7.07 -0.40
C GLU A 26 -14.58 -8.23 -1.37
N ASP A 27 -15.30 -9.23 -0.91
CA ASP A 27 -15.70 -10.41 -1.69
C ASP A 27 -14.51 -11.14 -2.33
N GLY A 28 -13.35 -11.10 -1.67
CA GLY A 28 -12.15 -11.78 -2.15
C GLY A 28 -12.22 -13.28 -1.94
N CYS A 29 -11.33 -13.98 -2.61
CA CYS A 29 -11.19 -15.44 -2.49
C CYS A 29 -9.72 -15.82 -2.25
N TRP A 30 -9.03 -15.06 -1.44
CA TRP A 30 -7.62 -15.31 -1.12
C TRP A 30 -7.47 -16.60 -0.34
N GLN A 31 -6.45 -17.38 -0.71
CA GLN A 31 -5.93 -18.49 0.09
C GLN A 31 -4.67 -18.02 0.79
N TYR A 32 -4.38 -18.61 1.95
CA TYR A 32 -3.28 -18.19 2.80
C TYR A 32 -1.93 -18.20 2.09
N GLU A 33 -1.63 -19.29 1.37
CA GLU A 33 -0.35 -19.41 0.66
C GLU A 33 -0.18 -18.33 -0.41
N LYS A 34 -1.26 -17.98 -1.10
CA LYS A 34 -1.23 -16.93 -2.11
C LYS A 34 -1.10 -15.55 -1.49
N ALA A 35 -1.75 -15.31 -0.37
CA ALA A 35 -1.59 -14.07 0.39
C ALA A 35 -0.15 -13.92 0.89
N CYS A 36 0.45 -14.99 1.44
CA CYS A 36 1.86 -14.98 1.83
C CYS A 36 2.76 -14.65 0.65
N ARG A 37 2.50 -15.24 -0.51
CA ARG A 37 3.28 -14.98 -1.72
C ARG A 37 3.17 -13.54 -2.17
N ARG A 38 1.96 -12.97 -2.14
CA ARG A 38 1.73 -11.56 -2.48
C ARG A 38 2.56 -10.64 -1.60
N ILE A 39 2.48 -10.82 -0.29
CA ILE A 39 3.19 -9.98 0.67
C ILE A 39 4.72 -10.19 0.55
N HIS A 40 5.16 -11.44 0.45
CA HIS A 40 6.57 -11.78 0.30
C HIS A 40 7.19 -11.13 -0.94
N GLN A 41 6.48 -11.14 -2.07
CA GLN A 41 6.96 -10.49 -3.29
C GLN A 41 7.23 -9.00 -3.04
N MET A 42 6.35 -8.33 -2.32
CA MET A 42 6.48 -6.90 -2.08
C MET A 42 7.60 -6.55 -1.12
N VAL A 43 7.83 -7.35 -0.08
CA VAL A 43 8.91 -7.06 0.86
C VAL A 43 10.29 -7.47 0.36
N THR A 44 10.36 -8.32 -0.67
CA THR A 44 11.63 -8.80 -1.23
C THR A 44 12.01 -8.20 -2.57
N ILE A 45 11.14 -7.42 -3.19
CA ILE A 45 11.50 -6.69 -4.41
C ILE A 45 12.62 -5.69 -4.12
N GLU A 46 13.53 -5.53 -5.06
CA GLU A 46 14.62 -4.57 -4.91
C GLU A 46 14.08 -3.17 -4.67
N ASP A 47 14.71 -2.44 -3.75
CA ASP A 47 14.29 -1.09 -3.34
C ASP A 47 12.85 -1.05 -2.77
N SER A 48 12.42 -2.10 -2.13
CA SER A 48 11.15 -2.17 -1.43
C SER A 48 11.14 -1.22 -0.22
N LEU A 49 9.99 -0.58 0.01
CA LEU A 49 9.70 0.12 1.27
C LEU A 49 8.24 -0.14 1.63
N CYS A 50 8.05 -0.97 2.64
CA CYS A 50 6.73 -1.35 3.13
C CYS A 50 6.66 -1.04 4.63
N LEU A 51 5.54 -0.46 5.08
CA LEU A 51 5.36 -0.09 6.49
C LEU A 51 4.12 -0.77 7.07
N ILE A 52 4.25 -1.18 8.33
CA ILE A 52 3.13 -1.60 9.17
C ILE A 52 2.78 -0.45 10.11
N GLN A 53 1.49 -0.14 10.21
CA GLN A 53 0.96 0.85 11.15
C GLN A 53 0.37 0.12 12.36
N LYS A 54 0.74 0.59 13.57
CA LYS A 54 0.17 0.08 14.83
C LYS A 54 -0.32 1.24 15.69
N ASP A 55 -1.42 1.00 16.38
CA ASP A 55 -1.96 1.96 17.34
C ASP A 55 -1.21 1.91 18.68
N ASP A 56 -1.63 2.72 19.64
CA ASP A 56 -0.99 2.81 20.96
C ASP A 56 -1.12 1.53 21.79
N GLU A 57 -2.09 0.67 21.44
CA GLU A 57 -2.30 -0.63 22.07
C GLU A 57 -1.57 -1.77 21.34
N SER A 58 -0.73 -1.42 20.37
CA SER A 58 0.03 -2.36 19.53
C SER A 58 -0.82 -3.22 18.59
N ASN A 59 -2.05 -2.80 18.30
CA ASN A 59 -2.85 -3.44 17.28
C ASN A 59 -2.35 -3.04 15.89
N THR A 60 -2.22 -4.00 14.99
CA THR A 60 -1.91 -3.74 13.60
C THR A 60 -3.15 -3.17 12.91
N THR A 61 -3.10 -1.89 12.57
CA THR A 61 -4.24 -1.15 12.03
C THR A 61 -4.25 -1.12 10.51
N GLY A 62 -3.09 -1.26 9.89
CA GLY A 62 -2.96 -1.23 8.44
C GLY A 62 -1.52 -1.39 7.99
N PHE A 63 -1.34 -1.33 6.69
CA PHE A 63 -0.02 -1.40 6.08
C PHE A 63 0.00 -0.68 4.74
N VAL A 64 1.19 -0.36 4.27
CA VAL A 64 1.44 0.14 2.92
C VAL A 64 2.60 -0.63 2.32
N MET A 65 2.48 -0.99 1.05
CA MET A 65 3.52 -1.68 0.29
C MET A 65 3.85 -0.89 -0.96
N GLY A 66 5.13 -0.81 -1.26
CA GLY A 66 5.61 -0.14 -2.45
C GLY A 66 7.11 -0.31 -2.63
N TYR A 67 7.62 0.32 -3.66
CA TYR A 67 9.03 0.25 -4.01
C TYR A 67 9.44 1.47 -4.81
N PHE A 68 10.76 1.70 -4.90
CA PHE A 68 11.29 2.84 -5.65
C PHE A 68 11.59 2.43 -7.09
N LYS A 69 11.11 3.22 -8.04
CA LYS A 69 11.44 3.10 -9.46
C LYS A 69 12.47 4.17 -9.81
N GLU A 70 13.57 3.74 -10.40
CA GLU A 70 14.59 4.67 -10.87
C GLU A 70 14.36 5.00 -12.34
N TYR A 71 14.28 6.29 -12.64
CA TYR A 71 14.27 6.82 -13.99
C TYR A 71 15.57 7.58 -14.26
N ASP A 72 15.75 8.12 -15.45
CA ASP A 72 17.00 8.76 -15.84
C ASP A 72 17.37 9.98 -14.98
N ASP A 73 16.39 10.72 -14.50
CA ASP A 73 16.62 11.95 -13.71
C ASP A 73 15.82 12.03 -12.43
N ILE A 74 14.93 11.09 -12.14
CA ILE A 74 14.13 11.09 -10.90
C ILE A 74 13.99 9.69 -10.31
N SER A 75 13.78 9.64 -8.99
CA SER A 75 13.33 8.45 -8.28
C SER A 75 11.86 8.63 -7.91
N VAL A 76 11.06 7.61 -8.14
CA VAL A 76 9.62 7.61 -7.89
C VAL A 76 9.30 6.51 -6.88
N TYR A 77 8.54 6.84 -5.83
CA TYR A 77 7.97 5.80 -4.98
C TYR A 77 6.66 5.32 -5.63
N TYR A 78 6.64 4.04 -6.02
CA TYR A 78 5.42 3.41 -6.52
C TYR A 78 4.69 2.72 -5.37
N LEU A 79 3.54 3.28 -5.00
CA LEU A 79 2.68 2.72 -3.96
C LEU A 79 1.83 1.61 -4.58
N GLU A 80 2.15 0.37 -4.23
CA GLU A 80 1.43 -0.80 -4.77
C GLU A 80 0.09 -1.00 -4.09
N GLU A 81 0.06 -0.88 -2.77
CA GLU A 81 -1.17 -1.11 -2.01
C GLU A 81 -1.11 -0.45 -0.64
N ILE A 82 -2.22 0.15 -0.23
CA ILE A 82 -2.41 0.69 1.11
C ILE A 82 -3.74 0.17 1.66
N VAL A 83 -3.73 -0.38 2.87
CA VAL A 83 -4.91 -0.96 3.50
C VAL A 83 -5.00 -0.50 4.94
N ILE A 84 -6.19 -0.06 5.35
CA ILE A 84 -6.57 0.09 6.76
C ILE A 84 -7.62 -0.98 7.03
N PHE A 85 -7.36 -1.84 8.01
CA PHE A 85 -8.29 -2.93 8.35
C PHE A 85 -9.61 -2.39 8.88
N ALA A 86 -10.68 -3.15 8.68
CA ALA A 86 -12.06 -2.68 8.83
C ALA A 86 -12.35 -1.97 10.16
N ASP A 87 -11.90 -2.53 11.28
CA ASP A 87 -12.18 -1.99 12.61
C ASP A 87 -11.48 -0.65 12.87
N TYR A 88 -10.55 -0.26 12.03
CA TYR A 88 -9.73 0.95 12.18
C TYR A 88 -10.01 2.01 11.11
N GLN A 89 -10.98 1.77 10.24
CA GLN A 89 -11.37 2.71 9.18
C GLN A 89 -12.15 3.90 9.72
N ASN A 90 -12.19 4.98 8.93
CA ASN A 90 -12.92 6.22 9.24
C ASN A 90 -12.42 6.95 10.50
N LYS A 91 -11.14 6.75 10.83
CA LYS A 91 -10.47 7.41 11.97
C LYS A 91 -9.28 8.26 11.54
N GLY A 92 -9.10 8.45 10.24
CA GLY A 92 -7.97 9.22 9.70
C GLY A 92 -6.65 8.44 9.61
N TYR A 93 -6.66 7.15 9.88
CA TYR A 93 -5.45 6.32 9.90
C TYR A 93 -4.83 6.15 8.52
N GLY A 94 -5.67 6.07 7.47
CA GLY A 94 -5.18 6.01 6.09
C GLY A 94 -4.40 7.25 5.69
N THR A 95 -4.88 8.42 6.07
CA THR A 95 -4.19 9.69 5.84
C THR A 95 -2.88 9.75 6.60
N GLN A 96 -2.87 9.29 7.86
CA GLN A 96 -1.65 9.24 8.67
C GLN A 96 -0.60 8.31 8.05
N LEU A 97 -1.03 7.12 7.58
CA LEU A 97 -0.14 6.15 6.96
C LEU A 97 0.42 6.69 5.63
N LEU A 98 -0.41 7.36 4.84
CA LEU A 98 0.02 7.95 3.58
C LEU A 98 1.04 9.07 3.80
N LYS A 99 0.85 9.89 4.83
CA LYS A 99 1.81 10.93 5.22
C LYS A 99 3.14 10.33 5.67
N GLU A 100 3.10 9.24 6.42
CA GLU A 100 4.32 8.58 6.88
C GLU A 100 5.12 7.98 5.74
N ILE A 101 4.45 7.30 4.81
CA ILE A 101 5.16 6.75 3.65
C ILE A 101 5.71 7.86 2.74
N GLU A 102 4.99 8.96 2.58
CA GLU A 102 5.50 10.12 1.84
C GLU A 102 6.77 10.66 2.48
N LYS A 103 6.77 10.82 3.80
CA LYS A 103 7.95 11.26 4.55
C LYS A 103 9.14 10.35 4.31
N CYS A 104 8.94 9.03 4.43
CA CYS A 104 10.00 8.06 4.20
C CYS A 104 10.49 8.09 2.75
N ALA A 105 9.58 8.24 1.79
CA ALA A 105 9.94 8.32 0.37
C ALA A 105 10.79 9.57 0.07
N LEU A 106 10.44 10.70 0.64
CA LEU A 106 11.22 11.94 0.51
C LEU A 106 12.61 11.81 1.13
N GLU A 107 12.71 11.18 2.31
CA GLU A 107 13.99 10.93 2.97
C GLU A 107 14.89 10.01 2.15
N TYR A 108 14.30 9.04 1.43
CA TYR A 108 15.04 8.17 0.52
C TYR A 108 15.57 8.93 -0.71
N GLY A 109 14.90 10.00 -1.10
CA GLY A 109 15.26 10.80 -2.27
C GLY A 109 14.26 10.79 -3.41
N ALA A 110 13.07 10.23 -3.21
CA ALA A 110 12.03 10.25 -4.21
C ALA A 110 11.53 11.69 -4.44
N GLU A 111 11.27 12.01 -5.68
CA GLU A 111 10.74 13.32 -6.08
C GLU A 111 9.27 13.23 -6.49
N HIS A 112 8.74 12.02 -6.57
CA HIS A 112 7.39 11.75 -7.06
C HIS A 112 6.85 10.49 -6.41
N ILE A 113 5.53 10.47 -6.20
CA ILE A 113 4.80 9.28 -5.78
C ILE A 113 3.73 8.98 -6.83
N GLU A 114 3.58 7.71 -7.19
CA GLU A 114 2.54 7.31 -8.12
C GLU A 114 1.87 6.02 -7.66
N LEU A 115 0.63 5.82 -8.09
CA LEU A 115 -0.13 4.61 -7.81
C LEU A 115 -1.19 4.39 -8.88
N THR A 116 -1.72 3.19 -8.92
CA THR A 116 -2.91 2.86 -9.68
C THR A 116 -4.07 2.70 -8.72
N SER A 117 -5.12 3.50 -8.89
CA SER A 117 -6.29 3.50 -8.01
C SER A 117 -7.50 2.92 -8.70
N VAL A 118 -8.36 2.28 -7.92
CA VAL A 118 -9.74 2.00 -8.35
C VAL A 118 -10.41 3.34 -8.70
N ASN A 119 -11.04 3.39 -9.86
CA ASN A 119 -11.69 4.61 -10.33
C ASN A 119 -13.12 4.69 -9.77
N ASP A 120 -13.22 5.04 -8.49
CA ASP A 120 -14.50 5.34 -7.84
C ASP A 120 -14.40 6.63 -7.03
N ALA A 121 -15.55 7.15 -6.62
CA ALA A 121 -15.60 8.44 -5.93
C ALA A 121 -14.85 8.42 -4.59
N HIS A 122 -14.89 7.31 -3.86
CA HIS A 122 -14.25 7.18 -2.55
C HIS A 122 -12.73 7.24 -2.67
N HIS A 123 -12.15 6.42 -3.56
CA HIS A 123 -10.69 6.40 -3.77
C HIS A 123 -10.19 7.71 -4.36
N MET A 124 -10.91 8.27 -5.34
CA MET A 124 -10.53 9.55 -5.95
C MET A 124 -10.55 10.68 -4.93
N HIS A 125 -11.57 10.73 -4.10
CA HIS A 125 -11.66 11.74 -3.04
C HIS A 125 -10.48 11.63 -2.07
N PHE A 126 -10.14 10.40 -1.65
CA PHE A 126 -9.03 10.17 -0.71
C PHE A 126 -7.70 10.66 -1.30
N TYR A 127 -7.35 10.21 -2.51
CA TYR A 127 -6.06 10.56 -3.09
C TYR A 127 -5.97 12.02 -3.53
N LYS A 128 -7.03 12.57 -4.11
CA LYS A 128 -7.06 14.00 -4.47
C LYS A 128 -7.01 14.89 -3.25
N GLY A 129 -7.65 14.48 -2.14
CA GLY A 129 -7.56 15.18 -0.86
C GLY A 129 -6.15 15.21 -0.31
N PHE A 130 -5.31 14.26 -0.68
CA PHE A 130 -3.90 14.22 -0.31
C PHE A 130 -3.01 15.05 -1.26
N GLY A 131 -3.56 15.60 -2.33
CA GLY A 131 -2.84 16.42 -3.31
C GLY A 131 -2.41 15.69 -4.56
N MET A 132 -2.88 14.45 -4.78
CA MET A 132 -2.54 13.70 -5.97
C MET A 132 -3.41 14.11 -7.16
N TYR A 133 -2.86 14.01 -8.35
CA TYR A 133 -3.56 14.32 -9.61
C TYR A 133 -3.66 13.07 -10.48
N GLU A 134 -4.62 13.07 -11.40
CA GLU A 134 -4.73 12.02 -12.40
C GLU A 134 -3.77 12.28 -13.56
N ALA A 135 -2.97 11.28 -13.92
CA ALA A 135 -2.09 11.35 -15.10
C ALA A 135 -2.94 11.16 -16.34
N ILE A 136 -3.08 12.21 -17.13
CA ILE A 136 -3.94 12.19 -18.33
C ILE A 136 -3.27 11.57 -19.56
N ASN A 137 -1.95 11.43 -19.52
CA ASN A 137 -1.13 10.88 -20.62
C ASN A 137 -0.85 9.39 -20.48
N LEU A 138 -1.32 8.76 -19.39
CA LEU A 138 -1.06 7.35 -19.08
C LEU A 138 -2.38 6.61 -18.93
N LYS A 139 -2.37 5.34 -19.33
CA LYS A 139 -3.49 4.42 -19.11
C LYS A 139 -2.96 3.04 -18.82
N ILE A 140 -3.67 2.31 -17.96
CA ILE A 140 -3.42 0.89 -17.77
C ILE A 140 -3.95 0.16 -18.98
N MET A 141 -3.10 -0.68 -19.56
CA MET A 141 -3.48 -1.56 -20.65
C MET A 141 -3.41 -2.99 -20.18
N GLY A 142 -4.41 -3.78 -20.51
CA GLY A 142 -4.47 -5.16 -20.10
C GLY A 142 -4.95 -6.07 -21.23
N LYS A 143 -4.63 -7.35 -21.11
CA LYS A 143 -5.14 -8.38 -22.01
C LYS A 143 -5.40 -9.64 -21.19
N HIS A 144 -6.59 -10.18 -21.33
CA HIS A 144 -6.96 -11.43 -20.67
C HIS A 144 -6.58 -12.62 -21.56
N TYR A 145 -6.02 -13.65 -20.94
CA TYR A 145 -5.70 -14.91 -21.61
C TYR A 145 -6.64 -16.00 -21.11
N GLU A 146 -7.22 -16.76 -22.03
CA GLU A 146 -8.08 -17.91 -21.71
C GLU A 146 -7.26 -19.18 -21.43
#